data_a6cc93e6d52a0f07c3d3a7dd96d31138
#
_entry.id   a6cc93e6d52a0f07c3d3a7dd96d31138
#
_cell.length_a   1.000
_cell.length_b   1.000
_cell.length_c   1.000
_cell.angle_alpha   90.00
_cell.angle_beta   90.00
_cell.angle_gamma   90.00
#
_symmetry.space_group_name_H-M   'P 1'
#
loop_
_entity.id
_entity.type
_entity.pdbx_description
1 polymer ?
#
loop_
_entity_poly.entity_id
_entity_poly.type
_entity_poly.pdbx_seq_one_letter_code
_entity_poly.pdbx_strand_id
1 'polypeptide(L)'
;AMTYGWSVRAAKFELDTSSPAQGNVTYVPHPSVKKGKSVTPIGGFFFALPAGLTSERQNKSWKMLEYLTRPEMMKWYVQNGNITSPRFSTSADPEVLSKNALIGQIDLLERQGGLQTWPRPPVPEFSDILRILGNHIHMMLQGETSISAALTQSQNEIDRLMRTNGRY
;
A
#
# COMPACT_ATOMS: atom_id res chain seq x y z
N ALA A 1 0.05 -22.06 1.78
CA ALA A 1 0.83 -20.99 2.42
C ALA A 1 0.10 -19.66 2.28
N MET A 2 0.29 -18.75 3.21
CA MET A 2 -0.28 -17.40 3.17
C MET A 2 0.84 -16.36 3.28
N THR A 3 0.68 -15.23 2.62
CA THR A 3 1.58 -14.09 2.77
C THR A 3 0.77 -12.81 2.93
N TYR A 4 1.33 -11.86 3.66
CA TYR A 4 0.79 -10.54 3.85
C TYR A 4 1.68 -9.52 3.12
N GLY A 5 1.09 -8.59 2.40
CA GLY A 5 1.88 -7.62 1.67
C GLY A 5 1.07 -6.56 0.95
N TRP A 6 1.76 -5.63 0.35
CA TRP A 6 1.18 -4.63 -0.52
C TRP A 6 0.61 -5.26 -1.79
N SER A 7 -0.55 -4.79 -2.24
CA SER A 7 -1.20 -5.25 -3.48
C SER A 7 -0.28 -5.16 -4.71
N VAL A 8 0.63 -4.19 -4.78
CA VAL A 8 1.60 -4.07 -5.87
C VAL A 8 2.53 -5.29 -6.01
N ARG A 9 2.74 -6.06 -4.93
CA ARG A 9 3.54 -7.30 -4.97
C ARG A 9 2.86 -8.42 -5.75
N ALA A 10 1.55 -8.34 -5.95
CA ALA A 10 0.81 -9.31 -6.75
C ALA A 10 1.32 -9.39 -8.19
N ALA A 11 1.96 -8.33 -8.71
CA ALA A 11 2.61 -8.35 -10.01
C ALA A 11 3.59 -9.52 -10.18
N LYS A 12 4.34 -9.88 -9.12
CA LYS A 12 5.26 -11.02 -9.15
C LYS A 12 4.55 -12.37 -9.26
N PHE A 13 3.31 -12.46 -8.80
CA PHE A 13 2.55 -13.69 -8.85
C PHE A 13 1.74 -13.82 -10.14
N GLU A 14 1.26 -12.72 -10.69
CA GLU A 14 0.35 -12.70 -11.84
C GLU A 14 1.06 -12.51 -13.18
N LEU A 15 2.18 -11.77 -13.21
CA LEU A 15 2.86 -11.40 -14.45
C LEU A 15 4.14 -12.20 -14.71
N ASP A 16 4.70 -12.83 -13.69
CA ASP A 16 5.89 -13.66 -13.84
C ASP A 16 5.49 -15.07 -14.26
N THR A 17 5.64 -15.36 -15.54
CA THR A 17 5.33 -16.68 -16.11
C THR A 17 6.20 -17.81 -15.59
N SER A 18 7.34 -17.51 -14.97
CA SER A 18 8.20 -18.50 -14.31
C SER A 18 7.77 -18.80 -12.87
N SER A 19 6.86 -18.02 -12.31
CA SER A 19 6.39 -18.19 -10.94
C SER A 19 5.43 -19.37 -10.82
N PRO A 20 5.68 -20.34 -9.94
CA PRO A 20 4.74 -21.43 -9.66
C PRO A 20 3.46 -20.93 -8.99
N ALA A 21 3.44 -19.68 -8.54
CA ALA A 21 2.27 -19.04 -7.94
C ALA A 21 1.31 -18.45 -8.98
N GLN A 22 1.73 -18.30 -10.24
CA GLN A 22 0.90 -17.70 -11.28
C GLN A 22 -0.43 -18.45 -11.43
N GLY A 23 -1.54 -17.74 -11.32
CA GLY A 23 -2.89 -18.30 -11.40
C GLY A 23 -3.31 -19.18 -10.21
N ASN A 24 -2.44 -19.37 -9.21
CA ASN A 24 -2.67 -20.20 -8.03
C ASN A 24 -2.80 -19.39 -6.72
N VAL A 25 -2.96 -18.06 -6.83
CA VAL A 25 -3.08 -17.16 -5.68
C VAL A 25 -4.50 -16.61 -5.60
N THR A 26 -5.05 -16.60 -4.40
CA THR A 26 -6.31 -15.92 -4.09
C THR A 26 -6.03 -14.73 -3.19
N TYR A 27 -6.65 -13.61 -3.49
CA TYR A 27 -6.52 -12.37 -2.74
C TYR A 27 -7.71 -12.18 -1.82
N VAL A 28 -7.43 -11.88 -0.58
CA VAL A 28 -8.45 -11.68 0.45
C VAL A 28 -8.17 -10.39 1.23
N PRO A 29 -9.21 -9.70 1.74
CA PRO A 29 -9.00 -8.56 2.62
C PRO A 29 -8.30 -8.99 3.91
N HIS A 30 -7.74 -8.02 4.64
CA HIS A 30 -7.15 -8.27 5.94
C HIS A 30 -8.12 -8.97 6.88
N PRO A 31 -7.66 -9.91 7.71
CA PRO A 31 -8.49 -10.48 8.76
C PRO A 31 -8.92 -9.39 9.74
N SER A 32 -10.11 -9.53 10.26
CA SER A 32 -10.73 -8.60 11.21
C SER A 32 -11.31 -9.34 12.39
N VAL A 33 -11.12 -8.81 13.58
CA VAL A 33 -11.74 -9.33 14.81
C VAL A 33 -13.27 -9.16 14.78
N LYS A 34 -13.74 -8.08 14.17
CA LYS A 34 -15.17 -7.81 14.00
C LYS A 34 -15.58 -8.09 12.56
N LYS A 35 -16.53 -9.02 12.38
CA LYS A 35 -17.07 -9.38 11.07
C LYS A 35 -17.45 -8.12 10.26
N GLY A 36 -17.01 -8.06 9.01
CA GLY A 36 -17.33 -6.97 8.10
C GLY A 36 -16.58 -5.65 8.34
N LYS A 37 -15.55 -5.63 9.19
CA LYS A 37 -14.77 -4.42 9.52
C LYS A 37 -13.27 -4.57 9.26
N SER A 38 -12.91 -5.24 8.18
CA SER A 38 -11.52 -5.25 7.73
C SER A 38 -11.09 -3.85 7.29
N VAL A 39 -9.96 -3.37 7.79
CA VAL A 39 -9.38 -2.08 7.42
C VAL A 39 -8.03 -2.32 6.80
N THR A 40 -7.83 -1.79 5.59
CA THR A 40 -6.59 -1.95 4.83
C THR A 40 -5.78 -0.65 4.90
N PRO A 41 -4.49 -0.72 5.26
CA PRO A 41 -3.62 0.44 5.15
C PRO A 41 -3.55 0.93 3.70
N ILE A 42 -3.75 2.23 3.50
CA ILE A 42 -3.55 2.86 2.20
C ILE A 42 -2.15 3.44 2.10
N GLY A 43 -1.52 3.25 0.97
CA GLY A 43 -0.23 3.86 0.62
C GLY A 43 -0.15 4.06 -0.89
N GLY A 44 0.75 4.95 -1.30
CA GLY A 44 0.93 5.28 -2.71
C GLY A 44 2.06 6.26 -2.90
N PHE A 45 2.23 6.68 -4.14
CA PHE A 45 3.19 7.69 -4.54
C PHE A 45 2.46 8.88 -5.12
N PHE A 46 3.01 10.05 -4.91
CA PHE A 46 2.50 11.30 -5.45
C PHE A 46 3.53 11.91 -6.38
N PHE A 47 3.07 12.42 -7.50
CA PHE A 47 3.87 13.35 -8.28
C PHE A 47 3.81 14.74 -7.62
N ALA A 48 4.93 15.44 -7.61
CA ALA A 48 5.01 16.80 -7.11
C ALA A 48 5.85 17.67 -8.04
N LEU A 49 5.49 18.94 -8.14
CA LEU A 49 6.29 19.94 -8.85
C LEU A 49 7.11 20.73 -7.82
N PRO A 50 8.42 20.91 -8.03
CA PRO A 50 9.22 21.79 -7.18
C PRO A 50 8.69 23.23 -7.20
N ALA A 51 8.66 23.90 -6.05
CA ALA A 51 8.13 25.25 -5.93
C ALA A 51 8.96 26.32 -6.68
N GLY A 52 10.25 26.06 -6.91
CA GLY A 52 11.18 27.00 -7.58
C GLY A 52 11.20 26.96 -9.10
N LEU A 53 10.22 26.31 -9.75
CA LEU A 53 10.15 26.29 -11.22
C LEU A 53 9.68 27.63 -11.79
N THR A 54 10.25 28.03 -12.93
CA THR A 54 9.68 29.14 -13.73
C THR A 54 8.28 28.76 -14.21
N SER A 55 7.43 29.74 -14.46
CA SER A 55 6.05 29.52 -14.93
C SER A 55 6.00 28.65 -16.20
N GLU A 56 6.94 28.85 -17.13
CA GLU A 56 7.02 28.04 -18.34
C GLU A 56 7.30 26.57 -18.03
N ARG A 57 8.30 26.29 -17.16
CA ARG A 57 8.64 24.92 -16.74
C ARG A 57 7.52 24.29 -15.94
N GLN A 58 6.87 25.05 -15.08
CA GLN A 58 5.72 24.58 -14.30
C GLN A 58 4.59 24.13 -15.23
N ASN A 59 4.23 24.94 -16.22
CA ASN A 59 3.18 24.61 -17.19
C ASN A 59 3.52 23.36 -18.03
N LYS A 60 4.76 23.25 -18.49
CA LYS A 60 5.22 22.05 -19.22
C LYS A 60 5.18 20.80 -18.35
N SER A 61 5.64 20.90 -17.12
CA SER A 61 5.62 19.78 -16.16
C SER A 61 4.19 19.37 -15.80
N TRP A 62 3.27 20.34 -15.63
CA TRP A 62 1.87 20.05 -15.36
C TRP A 62 1.23 19.27 -16.51
N LYS A 63 1.41 19.69 -17.75
CA LYS A 63 0.93 18.96 -18.94
C LYS A 63 1.48 17.52 -18.99
N MET A 64 2.73 17.33 -18.59
CA MET A 64 3.32 15.99 -18.50
C MET A 64 2.61 15.15 -17.43
N LEU A 65 2.34 15.72 -16.25
CA LEU A 65 1.63 15.00 -15.19
C LEU A 65 0.19 14.66 -15.60
N GLU A 66 -0.52 15.57 -16.23
CA GLU A 66 -1.85 15.31 -16.80
C GLU A 66 -1.81 14.14 -17.78
N TYR A 67 -0.83 14.11 -18.67
CA TYR A 67 -0.65 13.01 -19.61
C TYR A 67 -0.40 11.68 -18.90
N LEU A 68 0.54 11.66 -17.95
CA LEU A 68 0.92 10.44 -17.23
C LEU A 68 -0.17 9.90 -16.32
N THR A 69 -1.09 10.75 -15.85
CA THR A 69 -2.17 10.36 -14.92
C THR A 69 -3.54 10.21 -15.57
N ARG A 70 -3.64 10.37 -16.89
CA ARG A 70 -4.91 10.21 -17.62
C ARG A 70 -5.41 8.76 -17.57
N PRO A 71 -6.72 8.52 -17.72
CA PRO A 71 -7.31 7.19 -17.60
C PRO A 71 -6.64 6.11 -18.46
N GLU A 72 -6.32 6.45 -19.72
CA GLU A 72 -5.70 5.51 -20.66
C GLU A 72 -4.31 5.07 -20.19
N MET A 73 -3.52 6.01 -19.62
CA MET A 73 -2.20 5.68 -19.07
C MET A 73 -2.34 4.83 -17.81
N MET A 74 -3.30 5.12 -16.94
CA MET A 74 -3.57 4.29 -15.76
C MET A 74 -3.93 2.86 -16.17
N LYS A 75 -4.77 2.68 -17.18
CA LYS A 75 -5.09 1.38 -17.74
C LYS A 75 -3.84 0.68 -18.30
N TRP A 76 -3.04 1.41 -19.07
CA TRP A 76 -1.80 0.89 -19.63
C TRP A 76 -0.82 0.41 -18.55
N TYR A 77 -0.64 1.18 -17.48
CA TYR A 77 0.21 0.77 -16.35
C TYR A 77 -0.27 -0.53 -15.71
N VAL A 78 -1.57 -0.66 -15.47
CA VAL A 78 -2.14 -1.89 -14.87
C VAL A 78 -1.91 -3.10 -15.78
N GLN A 79 -2.03 -2.93 -17.08
CA GLN A 79 -1.83 -4.01 -18.05
C GLN A 79 -0.36 -4.36 -18.29
N ASN A 80 0.58 -3.47 -17.98
CA ASN A 80 2.01 -3.60 -18.29
C ASN A 80 2.93 -3.63 -17.04
N GLY A 81 2.44 -4.07 -15.92
CA GLY A 81 3.29 -4.37 -14.77
C GLY A 81 2.96 -3.67 -13.46
N ASN A 82 2.10 -2.66 -13.49
CA ASN A 82 1.67 -2.00 -12.27
C ASN A 82 0.23 -2.40 -11.93
N ILE A 83 0.07 -3.56 -11.40
CA ILE A 83 -1.22 -4.27 -11.18
C ILE A 83 -2.34 -3.43 -10.53
N THR A 84 -2.03 -2.30 -9.89
CA THR A 84 -3.02 -1.47 -9.21
C THR A 84 -3.04 -0.04 -9.75
N SER A 85 -4.22 0.58 -9.78
CA SER A 85 -4.43 1.97 -10.14
C SER A 85 -5.13 2.72 -9.00
N PRO A 86 -4.82 4.02 -8.79
CA PRO A 86 -5.57 4.86 -7.86
C PRO A 86 -6.95 5.25 -8.41
N ARG A 87 -7.30 4.88 -9.65
CA ARG A 87 -8.58 5.20 -10.27
C ARG A 87 -9.52 4.00 -10.24
N PHE A 88 -10.65 4.12 -9.60
CA PHE A 88 -11.71 3.10 -9.60
C PHE A 88 -12.26 2.81 -10.99
N SER A 89 -12.32 3.81 -11.87
CA SER A 89 -12.69 3.59 -13.28
C SER A 89 -11.78 2.60 -14.01
N THR A 90 -10.49 2.55 -13.64
CA THR A 90 -9.56 1.54 -14.17
C THR A 90 -9.87 0.15 -13.59
N SER A 91 -10.19 0.08 -12.30
CA SER A 91 -10.54 -1.19 -11.64
C SER A 91 -11.87 -1.75 -12.14
N ALA A 92 -12.79 -0.91 -12.59
CA ALA A 92 -14.07 -1.29 -13.16
C ALA A 92 -14.03 -1.60 -14.67
N ASP A 93 -12.89 -1.37 -15.34
CA ASP A 93 -12.73 -1.61 -16.78
C ASP A 93 -12.81 -3.11 -17.08
N PRO A 94 -13.75 -3.57 -17.96
CA PRO A 94 -13.95 -5.00 -18.24
C PRO A 94 -12.70 -5.72 -18.76
N GLU A 95 -11.87 -5.03 -19.56
CA GLU A 95 -10.65 -5.62 -20.08
C GLU A 95 -9.59 -5.81 -18.98
N VAL A 96 -9.52 -4.87 -18.04
CA VAL A 96 -8.63 -4.98 -16.87
C VAL A 96 -9.11 -6.11 -15.95
N LEU A 97 -10.40 -6.18 -15.67
CA LEU A 97 -11.03 -7.22 -14.85
C LEU A 97 -10.79 -8.63 -15.41
N SER A 98 -10.89 -8.78 -16.72
CA SER A 98 -10.71 -10.09 -17.36
C SER A 98 -9.30 -10.65 -17.28
N LYS A 99 -8.30 -9.79 -17.05
CA LYS A 99 -6.86 -10.15 -17.06
C LYS A 99 -6.21 -10.14 -15.68
N ASN A 100 -6.91 -9.68 -14.66
CA ASN A 100 -6.28 -9.42 -13.36
C ASN A 100 -7.20 -9.77 -12.18
N ALA A 101 -6.97 -10.94 -11.59
CA ALA A 101 -7.77 -11.45 -10.47
C ALA A 101 -7.75 -10.53 -9.24
N LEU A 102 -6.61 -9.87 -8.94
CA LEU A 102 -6.52 -8.93 -7.82
C LEU A 102 -7.43 -7.71 -8.03
N ILE A 103 -7.43 -7.15 -9.25
CA ILE A 103 -8.30 -6.01 -9.57
C ILE A 103 -9.77 -6.40 -9.45
N GLY A 104 -10.14 -7.60 -9.87
CA GLY A 104 -11.49 -8.13 -9.68
C GLY A 104 -11.90 -8.21 -8.22
N GLN A 105 -11.00 -8.60 -7.33
CA GLN A 105 -11.25 -8.61 -5.89
C GLN A 105 -11.40 -7.20 -5.31
N ILE A 106 -10.59 -6.25 -5.75
CA ILE A 106 -10.68 -4.85 -5.31
C ILE A 106 -12.03 -4.24 -5.74
N ASP A 107 -12.41 -4.42 -7.01
CA ASP A 107 -13.70 -3.95 -7.55
C ASP A 107 -14.88 -4.57 -6.78
N LEU A 108 -14.82 -5.87 -6.51
CA LEU A 108 -15.84 -6.56 -5.73
C LEU A 108 -15.98 -5.98 -4.31
N LEU A 109 -14.87 -5.77 -3.61
CA LEU A 109 -14.86 -5.20 -2.26
C LEU A 109 -15.41 -3.77 -2.25
N GLU A 110 -15.08 -2.97 -3.26
CA GLU A 110 -15.60 -1.61 -3.40
C GLU A 110 -17.12 -1.61 -3.58
N ARG A 111 -17.63 -2.41 -4.52
CA ARG A 111 -19.08 -2.52 -4.81
C ARG A 111 -19.88 -3.00 -3.60
N GLN A 112 -19.29 -3.85 -2.78
CA GLN A 112 -19.91 -4.35 -1.55
C GLN A 112 -19.80 -3.37 -0.36
N GLY A 113 -19.15 -2.22 -0.54
CA GLY A 113 -18.84 -1.29 0.54
C GLY A 113 -17.92 -1.86 1.61
N GLY A 114 -17.21 -2.96 1.29
CA GLY A 114 -16.30 -3.66 2.19
C GLY A 114 -14.87 -3.11 2.19
N LEU A 115 -14.55 -2.23 1.25
CA LEU A 115 -13.22 -1.61 1.16
C LEU A 115 -13.12 -0.43 2.14
N GLN A 116 -12.60 -0.70 3.33
CA GLN A 116 -12.26 0.33 4.30
C GLN A 116 -10.75 0.55 4.29
N THR A 117 -10.33 1.79 4.16
CA THR A 117 -8.92 2.16 4.13
C THR A 117 -8.58 3.11 5.26
N TRP A 118 -7.34 3.02 5.75
CA TRP A 118 -6.80 3.93 6.74
C TRP A 118 -5.42 4.42 6.32
N PRO A 119 -5.17 5.73 6.32
CA PRO A 119 -3.85 6.26 6.02
C PRO A 119 -2.87 5.89 7.14
N ARG A 120 -1.60 5.86 6.81
CA ARG A 120 -0.55 5.79 7.82
C ARG A 120 -0.64 7.01 8.75
N PRO A 121 -0.25 6.89 10.02
CA PRO A 121 -0.18 8.04 10.90
C PRO A 121 0.59 9.20 10.24
N PRO A 122 -0.01 10.39 10.11
CA PRO A 122 0.63 11.53 9.41
C PRO A 122 1.60 12.26 10.35
N VAL A 123 2.58 11.54 10.85
CA VAL A 123 3.63 12.07 11.72
C VAL A 123 5.00 11.89 11.08
N PRO A 124 5.90 12.88 11.13
CA PRO A 124 7.26 12.78 10.57
C PRO A 124 8.04 11.58 11.10
N GLU A 125 7.81 11.22 12.36
CA GLU A 125 8.46 10.12 13.06
C GLU A 125 8.03 8.72 12.59
N PHE A 126 7.08 8.60 11.65
CA PHE A 126 6.50 7.32 11.27
C PHE A 126 7.54 6.28 10.83
N SER A 127 8.57 6.69 10.10
CA SER A 127 9.65 5.79 9.67
C SER A 127 10.46 5.24 10.85
N ASP A 128 10.72 6.06 11.85
CA ASP A 128 11.42 5.64 13.07
C ASP A 128 10.54 4.73 13.93
N ILE A 129 9.25 5.04 14.04
CA ILE A 129 8.26 4.17 14.71
C ILE A 129 8.26 2.78 14.09
N LEU A 130 8.22 2.69 12.74
CA LEU A 130 8.27 1.41 12.04
C LEU A 130 9.57 0.66 12.29
N ARG A 131 10.71 1.36 12.33
CA ARG A 131 12.02 0.75 12.60
C ARG A 131 12.09 0.20 14.02
N ILE A 132 11.68 0.98 15.01
CA ILE A 132 11.66 0.56 16.42
C ILE A 132 10.79 -0.69 16.58
N LEU A 133 9.54 -0.61 16.13
CA LEU A 133 8.59 -1.72 16.23
C LEU A 133 9.09 -2.97 15.47
N GLY A 134 9.61 -2.78 14.26
CA GLY A 134 10.15 -3.86 13.44
C GLY A 134 11.31 -4.59 14.09
N ASN A 135 12.24 -3.87 14.72
CA ASN A 135 13.37 -4.48 15.42
C ASN A 135 12.92 -5.37 16.59
N HIS A 136 12.04 -4.86 17.44
CA HIS A 136 11.55 -5.62 18.59
C HIS A 136 10.68 -6.83 18.17
N ILE A 137 9.87 -6.70 17.12
CA ILE A 137 9.13 -7.82 16.55
C ILE A 137 10.09 -8.87 15.98
N HIS A 138 11.17 -8.44 15.33
CA HIS A 138 12.16 -9.36 14.79
C HIS A 138 12.84 -10.18 15.88
N MET A 139 13.32 -9.54 16.95
CA MET A 139 13.89 -10.23 18.12
C MET A 139 12.90 -11.21 18.76
N MET A 140 11.65 -10.81 18.86
CA MET A 140 10.57 -11.69 19.36
C MET A 140 10.38 -12.94 18.46
N LEU A 141 10.39 -12.76 17.14
CA LEU A 141 10.25 -13.88 16.20
C LEU A 141 11.46 -14.82 16.21
N GLN A 142 12.64 -14.31 16.57
CA GLN A 142 13.85 -15.14 16.78
C GLN A 142 13.87 -15.85 18.14
N GLY A 143 12.92 -15.58 19.02
CA GLY A 143 12.86 -16.15 20.36
C GLY A 143 13.80 -15.49 21.38
N GLU A 144 14.40 -14.34 21.04
CA GLU A 144 15.35 -13.61 21.91
C GLU A 144 14.62 -12.84 23.01
N THR A 145 13.33 -12.54 22.84
CA THR A 145 12.51 -11.83 23.81
C THR A 145 11.07 -12.31 23.80
N SER A 146 10.35 -12.11 24.89
CA SER A 146 8.92 -12.41 24.97
C SER A 146 8.08 -11.37 24.22
N ILE A 147 6.86 -11.75 23.82
CA ILE A 147 5.89 -10.86 23.17
C ILE A 147 5.65 -9.63 24.04
N SER A 148 5.40 -9.82 25.34
CA SER A 148 5.13 -8.71 26.27
C SER A 148 6.32 -7.77 26.40
N ALA A 149 7.53 -8.30 26.50
CA ALA A 149 8.74 -7.48 26.60
C ALA A 149 8.99 -6.70 25.32
N ALA A 150 8.86 -7.33 24.14
CA ALA A 150 9.02 -6.66 22.85
C ALA A 150 8.05 -5.49 22.69
N LEU A 151 6.77 -5.69 23.00
CA LEU A 151 5.76 -4.63 22.91
C LEU A 151 6.01 -3.49 23.91
N THR A 152 6.36 -3.81 25.16
CA THR A 152 6.66 -2.81 26.20
C THR A 152 7.88 -1.97 25.84
N GLN A 153 8.96 -2.61 25.37
CA GLN A 153 10.17 -1.92 24.96
C GLN A 153 9.91 -1.02 23.74
N SER A 154 9.19 -1.53 22.74
CA SER A 154 8.79 -0.72 21.58
C SER A 154 8.00 0.53 22.01
N GLN A 155 7.01 0.35 22.88
CA GLN A 155 6.19 1.46 23.37
C GLN A 155 7.05 2.50 24.07
N ASN A 156 7.94 2.09 24.98
CA ASN A 156 8.82 2.99 25.73
C ASN A 156 9.77 3.78 24.81
N GLU A 157 10.31 3.15 23.78
CA GLU A 157 11.19 3.82 22.82
C GLU A 157 10.42 4.80 21.92
N ILE A 158 9.23 4.42 21.47
CA ILE A 158 8.35 5.29 20.67
C ILE A 158 7.93 6.50 21.53
N ASP A 159 7.51 6.30 22.77
CA ASP A 159 7.12 7.38 23.66
C ASP A 159 8.29 8.36 23.90
N ARG A 160 9.50 7.85 24.08
CA ARG A 160 10.70 8.70 24.21
C ARG A 160 10.94 9.51 22.94
N LEU A 161 10.86 8.88 21.75
CA LEU A 161 10.99 9.56 20.45
C LEU A 161 9.98 10.70 20.34
N MET A 162 8.70 10.41 20.61
CA MET A 162 7.62 11.37 20.48
C MET A 162 7.75 12.54 21.44
N ARG A 163 8.15 12.29 22.72
CA ARG A 163 8.42 13.35 23.70
C ARG A 163 9.61 14.20 23.30
N THR A 164 10.71 13.57 22.84
CA THR A 164 11.91 14.31 22.41
C THR A 164 11.60 15.25 21.25
N ASN A 165 10.67 14.89 20.40
CA ASN A 165 10.23 15.70 19.25
C ASN A 165 9.05 16.63 19.58
N GLY A 166 8.67 16.76 20.86
CA GLY A 166 7.62 17.68 21.30
C GLY A 166 6.22 17.32 20.79
N ARG A 167 5.92 16.02 20.63
CA ARG A 167 4.61 15.55 20.15
C ARG A 167 3.61 15.38 21.29
N TYR A 168 4.07 15.16 22.52
CA TYR A 168 3.32 15.19 23.79
C TYR A 168 4.23 15.29 25.02
#